data_182e2683e5a52fafd40129df9288ef6f
#
_entry.id   182e2683e5a52fafd40129df9288ef6f
#
_cell.length_a   1.000
_cell.length_b   1.000
_cell.length_c   1.000
_cell.angle_alpha   90.00
_cell.angle_beta   90.00
_cell.angle_gamma   90.00
#
_symmetry.space_group_name_H-M   'P 1'
#
loop_
_entity.id
_entity.type
_entity.pdbx_description
1 polymer ?
#
loop_
_entity_poly.entity_id
_entity_poly.type
_entity_poly.pdbx_seq_one_letter_code
_entity_poly.pdbx_strand_id
1 'polypeptide(L)'
;MDPLKIFIVEDDDVILKALEKFLKNWSYDVYFPDDFSSVYENFIKINPDLVLLDVSLPFFNGYYWCEQIRKSSNVPIIFISSADENLNKIMAMNMGADDYISKPFDLDLLLAKIKALLRRSYEYKDFFNNISYKDLMIDRDR
;
A
#
# COMPACT_ATOMS: atom_id res chain seq x y z
N MET A 1 5.94 20.16 2.19
CA MET A 1 5.51 18.81 2.55
C MET A 1 6.22 17.79 1.67
N ASP A 2 6.75 16.75 2.29
CA ASP A 2 7.45 15.72 1.54
C ASP A 2 6.44 14.92 0.69
N PRO A 3 6.87 14.47 -0.50
CA PRO A 3 6.02 13.61 -1.32
C PRO A 3 5.64 12.32 -0.59
N LEU A 4 4.45 11.83 -0.87
CA LEU A 4 4.01 10.54 -0.33
C LEU A 4 4.75 9.41 -1.02
N LYS A 5 5.11 8.41 -0.23
CA LYS A 5 5.90 7.26 -0.70
C LYS A 5 5.01 6.09 -1.06
N ILE A 6 5.19 5.56 -2.25
CA ILE A 6 4.49 4.35 -2.69
C ILE A 6 5.51 3.26 -2.92
N PHE A 7 5.31 2.13 -2.26
CA PHE A 7 6.18 0.95 -2.37
C PHE A 7 5.51 -0.03 -3.32
N ILE A 8 6.15 -0.35 -4.43
CA ILE A 8 5.59 -1.22 -5.46
C ILE A 8 6.34 -2.55 -5.46
N VAL A 9 5.60 -3.64 -5.24
CA VAL A 9 6.14 -4.99 -5.25
C VAL A 9 5.52 -5.72 -6.44
N GLU A 10 6.20 -5.66 -7.58
CA GLU A 10 5.75 -6.18 -8.86
C GLU A 10 6.97 -6.68 -9.63
N ASP A 11 6.94 -7.92 -10.11
CA ASP A 11 8.08 -8.53 -10.80
C ASP A 11 8.04 -8.39 -12.32
N ASP A 12 6.94 -7.93 -12.90
CA ASP A 12 6.86 -7.65 -14.33
C ASP A 12 7.43 -6.26 -14.59
N ASP A 13 8.59 -6.20 -15.26
CA ASP A 13 9.29 -4.94 -15.52
C ASP A 13 8.47 -3.96 -16.34
N VAL A 14 7.65 -4.43 -17.26
CA VAL A 14 6.83 -3.55 -18.10
C VAL A 14 5.78 -2.84 -17.25
N ILE A 15 5.11 -3.59 -16.40
CA ILE A 15 4.11 -3.03 -15.48
C ILE A 15 4.77 -2.09 -14.50
N LEU A 16 5.90 -2.52 -13.93
CA LEU A 16 6.63 -1.74 -12.93
C LEU A 16 7.05 -0.38 -13.47
N LYS A 17 7.63 -0.35 -14.67
CA LYS A 17 8.07 0.90 -15.29
C LYS A 17 6.90 1.81 -15.64
N ALA A 18 5.80 1.24 -16.11
CA ALA A 18 4.61 2.01 -16.40
C ALA A 18 4.03 2.65 -15.13
N LEU A 19 3.97 1.88 -14.04
CA LEU A 19 3.50 2.39 -12.75
C LEU A 19 4.42 3.48 -12.21
N GLU A 20 5.72 3.24 -12.29
CA GLU A 20 6.71 4.22 -11.81
C GLU A 20 6.56 5.55 -12.52
N LYS A 21 6.51 5.52 -13.83
CA LYS A 21 6.39 6.73 -14.63
C LYS A 21 5.08 7.47 -14.33
N PHE A 22 3.98 6.72 -14.28
CA PHE A 22 2.67 7.30 -14.04
C PHE A 22 2.59 7.96 -12.66
N LEU A 23 3.03 7.25 -11.63
CA LEU A 23 2.93 7.75 -10.27
C LEU A 23 3.89 8.91 -9.99
N LYS A 24 5.08 8.89 -10.59
CA LYS A 24 6.00 10.03 -10.48
C LYS A 24 5.41 11.27 -11.13
N ASN A 25 4.67 11.12 -12.23
CA ASN A 25 3.99 12.26 -12.85
C ASN A 25 2.93 12.88 -11.94
N TRP A 26 2.42 12.11 -10.97
CA TRP A 26 1.48 12.61 -9.97
C TRP A 26 2.18 13.02 -8.67
N SER A 27 3.50 13.19 -8.73
CA SER A 27 4.33 13.69 -7.63
C SER A 27 4.44 12.75 -6.43
N TYR A 28 4.30 11.46 -6.66
CA TYR A 28 4.60 10.46 -5.64
C TYR A 28 6.05 10.03 -5.74
N ASP A 29 6.66 9.72 -4.59
CA ASP A 29 7.94 9.02 -4.56
C ASP A 29 7.67 7.53 -4.67
N VAL A 30 8.40 6.85 -5.54
CA VAL A 30 8.19 5.44 -5.84
C VAL A 30 9.41 4.64 -5.42
N TYR A 31 9.18 3.53 -4.72
CA TYR A 31 10.23 2.65 -4.21
C TYR A 31 9.92 1.22 -4.57
N PHE A 32 10.97 0.40 -4.68
CA PHE A 32 10.86 -1.02 -5.00
C PHE A 32 11.71 -1.82 -4.02
N PRO A 33 11.42 -3.11 -3.82
CA PRO A 33 12.33 -3.95 -3.03
C PRO A 33 13.63 -4.19 -3.80
N ASP A 34 14.71 -4.37 -3.06
CA ASP A 34 16.01 -4.72 -3.65
C ASP A 34 15.96 -6.09 -4.31
N ASP A 35 15.26 -7.03 -3.66
CA ASP A 35 14.94 -8.32 -4.25
C ASP A 35 13.66 -8.86 -3.60
N PHE A 36 13.10 -9.91 -4.21
CA PHE A 36 11.79 -10.42 -3.78
C PHE A 36 11.86 -11.35 -2.57
N SER A 37 13.04 -11.58 -2.03
CA SER A 37 13.19 -12.28 -0.75
C SER A 37 13.33 -11.31 0.42
N SER A 38 13.50 -10.01 0.16
CA SER A 38 13.75 -8.98 1.16
C SER A 38 12.67 -7.91 1.21
N VAL A 39 11.45 -8.26 0.82
CA VAL A 39 10.35 -7.28 0.72
C VAL A 39 10.03 -6.64 2.07
N TYR A 40 9.96 -7.44 3.13
CA TYR A 40 9.60 -6.91 4.45
C TYR A 40 10.69 -5.99 5.01
N GLU A 41 11.96 -6.38 4.89
CA GLU A 41 13.09 -5.56 5.36
C GLU A 41 13.11 -4.21 4.64
N ASN A 42 12.90 -4.23 3.32
CA ASN A 42 12.82 -2.99 2.54
C ASN A 42 11.61 -2.16 2.94
N PHE A 43 10.47 -2.80 3.20
CA PHE A 43 9.27 -2.10 3.66
C PHE A 43 9.53 -1.33 4.95
N ILE A 44 10.16 -1.97 5.91
CA ILE A 44 10.47 -1.34 7.21
C ILE A 44 11.41 -0.15 7.01
N LYS A 45 12.43 -0.33 6.17
CA LYS A 45 13.42 0.73 5.91
C LYS A 45 12.79 1.93 5.23
N ILE A 46 11.95 1.70 4.24
CA ILE A 46 11.33 2.77 3.44
C ILE A 46 10.20 3.44 4.19
N ASN A 47 9.45 2.69 4.97
CA ASN A 47 8.27 3.17 5.69
C ASN A 47 7.30 3.91 4.75
N PRO A 48 6.73 3.22 3.76
CA PRO A 48 5.90 3.88 2.75
C PRO A 48 4.53 4.26 3.28
N ASP A 49 3.86 5.14 2.53
CA ASP A 49 2.51 5.58 2.84
C ASP A 49 1.45 4.67 2.23
N LEU A 50 1.82 3.89 1.22
CA LEU A 50 0.93 2.93 0.57
C LEU A 50 1.76 1.87 -0.14
N VAL A 51 1.23 0.64 -0.19
CA VAL A 51 1.89 -0.50 -0.84
C VAL A 51 1.02 -1.02 -1.97
N LEU A 52 1.61 -1.17 -3.15
CA LEU A 52 1.02 -1.91 -4.27
C LEU A 52 1.71 -3.27 -4.29
N LEU A 53 0.95 -4.34 -4.17
CA LEU A 53 1.51 -5.65 -3.89
C LEU A 53 0.93 -6.69 -4.85
N ASP A 54 1.76 -7.15 -5.78
CA ASP A 54 1.36 -8.22 -6.70
C ASP A 54 1.16 -9.52 -5.91
N VAL A 55 0.11 -10.22 -6.23
CA VAL A 55 -0.20 -11.51 -5.60
C VAL A 55 0.80 -12.57 -6.05
N SER A 56 1.13 -12.58 -7.35
CA SER A 56 2.00 -13.59 -7.97
C SER A 56 3.45 -13.08 -8.00
N LEU A 57 4.25 -13.49 -7.04
CA LEU A 57 5.64 -13.05 -6.91
C LEU A 57 6.57 -14.26 -6.77
N PRO A 58 7.85 -14.12 -7.14
CA PRO A 58 8.83 -15.17 -6.85
C PRO A 58 9.09 -15.28 -5.35
N PHE A 59 9.54 -16.44 -4.90
CA PHE A 59 9.82 -16.81 -3.51
C PHE A 59 8.55 -16.91 -2.68
N PHE A 60 7.97 -15.77 -2.29
CA PHE A 60 6.75 -15.72 -1.50
C PHE A 60 5.72 -14.87 -2.23
N ASN A 61 4.46 -15.28 -2.22
CA ASN A 61 3.40 -14.54 -2.90
C ASN A 61 3.00 -13.28 -2.13
N GLY A 62 2.14 -12.46 -2.75
CA GLY A 62 1.71 -11.20 -2.12
C GLY A 62 0.93 -11.39 -0.83
N TYR A 63 0.21 -12.49 -0.69
CA TYR A 63 -0.54 -12.77 0.54
C TYR A 63 0.40 -12.94 1.73
N TYR A 64 1.52 -13.63 1.51
CA TYR A 64 2.54 -13.81 2.54
C TYR A 64 3.09 -12.46 2.99
N TRP A 65 3.47 -11.61 2.04
CA TRP A 65 4.04 -10.30 2.39
C TRP A 65 3.01 -9.40 3.07
N CYS A 66 1.75 -9.46 2.63
CA CYS A 66 0.68 -8.71 3.30
C CYS A 66 0.56 -9.12 4.77
N GLU A 67 0.60 -10.42 5.04
CA GLU A 67 0.55 -10.93 6.41
C GLU A 67 1.75 -10.42 7.23
N GLN A 68 2.95 -10.46 6.65
CA GLN A 68 4.14 -9.96 7.34
C GLN A 68 4.03 -8.47 7.67
N ILE A 69 3.59 -7.68 6.70
CA ILE A 69 3.43 -6.24 6.89
C ILE A 69 2.38 -5.96 7.97
N ARG A 70 1.29 -6.68 7.97
CA ARG A 70 0.19 -6.47 8.92
C ARG A 70 0.57 -6.78 10.36
N LYS A 71 1.62 -7.54 10.61
CA LYS A 71 2.11 -7.77 11.97
C LYS A 71 2.62 -6.49 12.62
N SER A 72 3.03 -5.51 11.83
CA SER A 72 3.65 -4.28 12.35
C SER A 72 3.05 -2.99 11.81
N SER A 73 2.11 -3.05 10.88
CA SER A 73 1.65 -1.82 10.21
C SER A 73 0.22 -1.94 9.69
N ASN A 74 -0.50 -0.83 9.72
CA ASN A 74 -1.82 -0.70 9.10
C ASN A 74 -1.75 0.10 7.80
N VAL A 75 -0.57 0.18 7.18
CA VAL A 75 -0.38 0.90 5.93
C VAL A 75 -1.39 0.42 4.89
N PRO A 76 -1.97 1.32 4.07
CA PRO A 76 -2.86 0.90 3.00
C PRO A 76 -2.15 -0.02 2.02
N ILE A 77 -2.79 -1.14 1.69
CA ILE A 77 -2.28 -2.12 0.74
C ILE A 77 -3.33 -2.37 -0.35
N ILE A 78 -2.90 -2.27 -1.61
CA ILE A 78 -3.72 -2.65 -2.76
C ILE A 78 -3.07 -3.86 -3.40
N PHE A 79 -3.80 -4.97 -3.49
CA PHE A 79 -3.34 -6.14 -4.25
C PHE A 79 -3.46 -5.89 -5.74
N ILE A 80 -2.46 -6.34 -6.48
CA ILE A 80 -2.53 -6.42 -7.94
C ILE A 80 -2.63 -7.90 -8.29
N SER A 81 -3.68 -8.30 -9.00
CA SER A 81 -3.91 -9.71 -9.30
C SER A 81 -4.17 -9.93 -10.78
N SER A 82 -3.86 -11.11 -11.28
CA SER A 82 -4.24 -11.50 -12.62
C SER A 82 -5.66 -12.05 -12.60
N ALA A 83 -6.32 -12.08 -13.78
CA ALA A 83 -7.72 -12.49 -13.89
C ALA A 83 -7.96 -13.94 -13.43
N ASP A 84 -6.95 -14.80 -13.56
CA ASP A 84 -7.05 -16.21 -13.20
C ASP A 84 -6.83 -16.48 -11.71
N GLU A 85 -6.55 -15.48 -10.91
CA GLU A 85 -6.34 -15.64 -9.46
C GLU A 85 -7.66 -15.58 -8.67
N ASN A 86 -8.75 -15.25 -9.32
CA ASN A 86 -10.10 -15.23 -8.71
C ASN A 86 -10.19 -14.38 -7.43
N LEU A 87 -9.37 -13.36 -7.32
CA LEU A 87 -9.41 -12.46 -6.18
C LEU A 87 -10.58 -11.51 -6.31
N ASN A 88 -11.32 -11.32 -5.23
CA ASN A 88 -12.37 -10.31 -5.16
C ASN A 88 -12.16 -9.47 -3.91
N LYS A 89 -12.98 -8.43 -3.74
CA LYS A 89 -12.79 -7.48 -2.66
C LYS A 89 -12.91 -8.11 -1.28
N ILE A 90 -13.85 -9.02 -1.11
CA ILE A 90 -14.05 -9.70 0.19
C ILE A 90 -12.80 -10.50 0.55
N MET A 91 -12.28 -11.27 -0.40
CA MET A 91 -11.08 -12.07 -0.19
C MET A 91 -9.87 -11.20 0.11
N ALA A 92 -9.71 -10.12 -0.65
CA ALA A 92 -8.61 -9.18 -0.44
C ALA A 92 -8.65 -8.59 0.98
N MET A 93 -9.82 -8.17 1.42
CA MET A 93 -9.99 -7.62 2.77
C MET A 93 -9.73 -8.67 3.85
N ASN A 94 -10.20 -9.90 3.65
CA ASN A 94 -9.95 -10.98 4.59
C ASN A 94 -8.46 -11.30 4.72
N MET A 95 -7.68 -11.07 3.68
CA MET A 95 -6.24 -11.26 3.70
C MET A 95 -5.47 -10.08 4.24
N GLY A 96 -6.17 -8.99 4.57
CA GLY A 96 -5.57 -7.82 5.17
C GLY A 96 -5.32 -6.65 4.25
N ALA A 97 -5.68 -6.77 2.96
CA ALA A 97 -5.56 -5.66 2.03
C ALA A 97 -6.77 -4.71 2.14
N ASP A 98 -6.59 -3.48 1.69
CA ASP A 98 -7.65 -2.47 1.72
C ASP A 98 -8.42 -2.44 0.40
N ASP A 99 -7.79 -2.86 -0.68
CA ASP A 99 -8.42 -2.91 -2.00
C ASP A 99 -7.63 -3.85 -2.90
N TYR A 100 -8.10 -4.03 -4.12
CA TYR A 100 -7.41 -4.81 -5.13
C TYR A 100 -7.69 -4.23 -6.51
N ILE A 101 -6.85 -4.59 -7.48
CA ILE A 101 -7.08 -4.26 -8.88
C ILE A 101 -6.60 -5.44 -9.74
N SER A 102 -7.37 -5.77 -10.79
CA SER A 102 -7.06 -6.91 -11.67
C SER A 102 -6.32 -6.45 -12.92
N LYS A 103 -5.34 -7.25 -13.33
CA LYS A 103 -4.63 -7.03 -14.59
C LYS A 103 -5.48 -7.49 -15.78
N PRO A 104 -5.46 -6.81 -16.90
CA PRO A 104 -4.91 -5.48 -17.12
C PRO A 104 -5.79 -4.41 -16.48
N PHE A 105 -5.18 -3.41 -15.86
CA PHE A 105 -5.93 -2.38 -15.16
C PHE A 105 -5.74 -1.01 -15.79
N ASP A 106 -6.73 -0.15 -15.55
CA ASP A 106 -6.70 1.24 -15.94
C ASP A 106 -5.89 2.03 -14.89
N LEU A 107 -4.89 2.78 -15.35
CA LEU A 107 -4.06 3.57 -14.45
C LEU A 107 -4.87 4.65 -13.73
N ASP A 108 -5.86 5.23 -14.40
CA ASP A 108 -6.71 6.24 -13.76
C ASP A 108 -7.55 5.63 -12.63
N LEU A 109 -8.03 4.41 -12.81
CA LEU A 109 -8.76 3.71 -11.77
C LEU A 109 -7.83 3.42 -10.59
N LEU A 110 -6.62 2.96 -10.86
CA LEU A 110 -5.63 2.71 -9.79
C LEU A 110 -5.34 4.00 -9.04
N LEU A 111 -5.14 5.10 -9.74
CA LEU A 111 -4.88 6.39 -9.11
C LEU A 111 -6.04 6.81 -8.19
N ALA A 112 -7.28 6.60 -8.63
CA ALA A 112 -8.44 6.91 -7.81
C ALA A 112 -8.46 6.10 -6.52
N LYS A 113 -8.11 4.81 -6.59
CA LYS A 113 -8.01 3.95 -5.41
C LYS A 113 -6.89 4.41 -4.47
N ILE A 114 -5.74 4.75 -5.03
CA ILE A 114 -4.60 5.26 -4.25
C ILE A 114 -4.99 6.54 -3.51
N LYS A 115 -5.56 7.48 -4.22
CA LYS A 115 -5.97 8.76 -3.62
C LYS A 115 -6.99 8.56 -2.50
N ALA A 116 -7.96 7.69 -2.72
CA ALA A 116 -8.97 7.40 -1.70
C ALA A 116 -8.37 6.83 -0.43
N LEU A 117 -7.46 5.86 -0.57
CA LEU A 117 -6.83 5.22 0.58
C LEU A 117 -5.89 6.17 1.31
N LEU A 118 -5.10 6.96 0.58
CA LEU A 118 -4.21 7.93 1.19
C LEU A 118 -4.99 9.00 1.95
N ARG A 119 -6.10 9.47 1.39
CA ARG A 119 -6.96 10.44 2.07
C ARG A 119 -7.51 9.88 3.37
N ARG A 120 -8.01 8.64 3.35
CA ARG A 120 -8.54 7.98 4.55
C ARG A 120 -7.45 7.81 5.61
N SER A 121 -6.27 7.41 5.19
CA SER A 121 -5.13 7.23 6.09
C SER A 121 -4.77 8.54 6.78
N TYR A 122 -4.76 9.65 6.04
CA TYR A 122 -4.49 10.96 6.60
C TYR A 122 -5.57 11.42 7.56
N GLU A 123 -6.83 11.28 7.19
CA GLU A 123 -7.95 11.64 8.05
C GLU A 123 -7.90 10.87 9.35
N TYR A 124 -7.58 9.59 9.29
CA TYR A 124 -7.44 8.74 10.46
C TYR A 124 -6.32 9.24 11.38
N LYS A 125 -5.16 9.52 10.82
CA LYS A 125 -4.02 10.03 11.58
C LYS A 125 -4.34 11.37 12.22
N ASP A 126 -4.94 12.28 11.48
CA ASP A 126 -5.34 13.58 12.00
C ASP A 126 -6.34 13.44 13.14
N PHE A 127 -7.30 12.56 12.99
CA PHE A 127 -8.29 12.30 14.03
C PHE A 127 -7.61 11.83 15.32
N PHE A 128 -6.71 10.89 15.23
CA PHE A 128 -5.96 10.37 16.38
C PHE A 128 -5.09 11.44 17.02
N ASN A 129 -4.39 12.22 16.20
CA ASN A 129 -3.54 13.28 16.70
C ASN A 129 -4.37 14.34 17.44
N ASN A 130 -5.53 14.69 16.93
CA ASN A 130 -6.41 15.64 17.56
C ASN A 130 -6.96 15.12 18.89
N ILE A 131 -7.31 13.86 18.96
CA ILE A 131 -7.77 13.25 20.21
C ILE A 131 -6.66 13.27 21.25
N SER A 132 -5.45 12.86 20.89
CA SER A 132 -4.31 12.87 21.79
C SER A 132 -4.02 14.28 22.31
N TYR A 133 -4.08 15.26 21.44
CA TYR A 133 -3.86 16.65 21.81
C TYR A 133 -4.93 17.14 22.80
N LYS A 134 -6.18 16.83 22.56
CA LYS A 134 -7.27 17.21 23.45
C LYS A 134 -7.13 16.55 24.81
N ASP A 135 -6.70 15.30 24.83
CA ASP A 135 -6.48 14.58 26.07
C ASP A 135 -5.41 15.26 26.92
N LEU A 136 -4.34 15.72 26.30
CA LEU A 136 -3.29 16.45 27.00
C LEU A 136 -3.80 17.79 27.51
N MET A 137 -4.58 18.48 26.70
CA MET A 137 -5.06 19.82 27.05
C MET A 137 -6.07 19.84 28.17
N ILE A 138 -6.91 18.84 28.27
CA ILE A 138 -7.97 18.79 29.28
C ILE A 138 -7.65 17.81 30.40
N ASP A 139 -6.41 17.31 30.43
CA ASP A 139 -5.91 16.43 31.48
C ASP A 139 -6.88 15.28 31.76
N ARG A 140 -7.22 14.56 30.72
CA ARG A 140 -8.14 13.47 30.82
C ARG A 140 -7.46 12.25 31.40
N ASP A 141 -8.11 11.67 32.40
CA ASP A 141 -7.63 10.42 32.98
C ASP A 141 -7.85 9.26 32.02
N ARG A 142 -6.90 8.39 31.97
CA ARG A 142 -6.92 7.28 31.03
C ARG A 142 -6.87 5.96 31.72
#